data_133a88cb7c58019331b9ce61c22a006b
#
_entry.id   133a88cb7c58019331b9ce61c22a006b
#
_cell.length_a   1.000
_cell.length_b   1.000
_cell.length_c   1.000
_cell.angle_alpha   90.00
_cell.angle_beta   90.00
_cell.angle_gamma   90.00
#
_symmetry.space_group_name_H-M   'P 1'
#
loop_
_entity.id
_entity.type
_entity.pdbx_description
1 polymer ?
#
loop_
_entity_poly.entity_id
_entity_poly.type
_entity_poly.pdbx_seq_one_letter_code
_entity_poly.pdbx_strand_id
1 'polypeptide(L)'
;MIIPLSLLAAFWFQRALHRFYRHLNYQIYSDLSQLYPLTLSFDKFLQQSKIQPMHHSAGHLFFLLCPIASLCLFHAPIPLQIITLLLIYLALLDYHYSLTDSRYIGLIFWLAFIYLLFYTPENLQESILNLLITSAFFIGFAVVTQLIYQKEMFGFGDVMLLIAIAPLFNFEQMITLILGASVAGLGFALAYFCKFKCKIDRLPFIPFISLSTFFLFIVKL
;
A
#
# COMPACT_ATOMS: atom_id res chain seq x y z
N MET A 1 -25.63 2.31 -6.35
CA MET A 1 -24.89 1.03 -6.49
C MET A 1 -23.49 1.04 -5.83
N ILE A 2 -22.81 2.14 -5.68
CA ILE A 2 -21.41 2.22 -5.21
C ILE A 2 -21.25 1.91 -3.72
N ILE A 3 -22.17 2.39 -2.87
CA ILE A 3 -22.10 2.15 -1.41
C ILE A 3 -22.17 0.66 -1.05
N PRO A 4 -23.14 -0.15 -1.57
CA PRO A 4 -23.14 -1.57 -1.27
C PRO A 4 -21.88 -2.30 -1.77
N LEU A 5 -21.31 -1.88 -2.91
CA LEU A 5 -20.05 -2.43 -3.41
C LEU A 5 -18.87 -2.12 -2.46
N SER A 6 -18.79 -0.89 -1.93
CA SER A 6 -17.74 -0.50 -0.97
C SER A 6 -17.86 -1.25 0.35
N LEU A 7 -19.09 -1.54 0.81
CA LEU A 7 -19.31 -2.37 2.00
C LEU A 7 -18.92 -3.84 1.77
N LEU A 8 -19.22 -4.39 0.59
CA LEU A 8 -18.75 -5.73 0.20
C LEU A 8 -17.22 -5.79 0.16
N ALA A 9 -16.58 -4.77 -0.43
CA ALA A 9 -15.13 -4.64 -0.44
C ALA A 9 -14.56 -4.57 0.99
N ALA A 10 -15.17 -3.77 1.88
CA ALA A 10 -14.77 -3.66 3.28
C ALA A 10 -14.83 -5.02 4.00
N PHE A 11 -15.90 -5.77 3.80
CA PHE A 11 -16.05 -7.10 4.37
C PHE A 11 -15.01 -8.10 3.82
N TRP A 12 -14.74 -8.03 2.52
CA TRP A 12 -13.73 -8.87 1.88
C TRP A 12 -12.32 -8.53 2.38
N PHE A 13 -11.97 -7.23 2.49
CA PHE A 13 -10.68 -6.77 3.01
C PHE A 13 -10.48 -7.14 4.47
N GLN A 14 -11.52 -7.05 5.29
CA GLN A 14 -11.45 -7.52 6.68
C GLN A 14 -11.09 -9.00 6.74
N ARG A 15 -11.76 -9.84 5.91
CA ARG A 15 -11.43 -11.26 5.82
C ARG A 15 -10.04 -11.53 5.26
N ALA A 16 -9.63 -10.79 4.22
CA ALA A 16 -8.31 -10.92 3.63
C ALA A 16 -7.22 -10.60 4.65
N LEU A 17 -7.39 -9.53 5.43
CA LEU A 17 -6.48 -9.13 6.48
C LEU A 17 -6.35 -10.19 7.59
N HIS A 18 -7.47 -10.79 8.02
CA HIS A 18 -7.46 -11.88 8.99
C HIS A 18 -6.80 -13.17 8.47
N ARG A 19 -6.83 -13.40 7.15
CA ARG A 19 -6.17 -14.56 6.54
C ARG A 19 -4.69 -14.32 6.26
N PHE A 20 -4.31 -13.05 6.07
CA PHE A 20 -2.96 -12.67 5.67
C PHE A 20 -1.90 -13.17 6.65
N TYR A 21 -2.10 -12.95 7.98
CA TYR A 21 -1.14 -13.37 8.99
C TYR A 21 -0.94 -14.90 8.99
N ARG A 22 -2.02 -15.67 8.76
CA ARG A 22 -1.96 -17.13 8.74
C ARG A 22 -1.26 -17.65 7.50
N HIS A 23 -1.55 -17.04 6.35
CA HIS A 23 -0.90 -17.39 5.08
C HIS A 23 0.59 -17.08 5.10
N LEU A 24 0.98 -15.92 5.61
CA LEU A 24 2.38 -15.52 5.74
C LEU A 24 3.14 -16.44 6.70
N ASN A 25 2.58 -16.71 7.88
CA ASN A 25 3.19 -17.66 8.83
C ASN A 25 3.32 -19.06 8.22
N TYR A 26 2.36 -19.49 7.40
CA TYR A 26 2.43 -20.78 6.72
C TYR A 26 3.56 -20.80 5.67
N GLN A 27 3.75 -19.74 4.90
CA GLN A 27 4.86 -19.63 3.96
C GLN A 27 6.20 -19.72 4.70
N ILE A 28 6.39 -18.92 5.76
CA ILE A 28 7.61 -18.93 6.57
C ILE A 28 7.87 -20.32 7.16
N TYR A 29 6.84 -20.98 7.68
CA TYR A 29 6.93 -22.33 8.21
C TYR A 29 7.31 -23.35 7.15
N SER A 30 6.71 -23.26 5.96
CA SER A 30 7.02 -24.12 4.79
C SER A 30 8.47 -23.96 4.37
N ASP A 31 8.94 -22.70 4.22
CA ASP A 31 10.32 -22.42 3.80
C ASP A 31 11.34 -22.91 4.84
N LEU A 32 11.06 -22.69 6.13
CA LEU A 32 11.91 -23.20 7.20
C LEU A 32 11.92 -24.74 7.27
N SER A 33 10.78 -25.39 7.01
CA SER A 33 10.68 -26.85 7.03
C SER A 33 11.44 -27.51 5.87
N GLN A 34 11.63 -26.79 4.76
CA GLN A 34 12.47 -27.26 3.64
C GLN A 34 13.97 -27.12 3.95
N LEU A 35 14.37 -26.14 4.74
CA LEU A 35 15.77 -25.89 5.09
C LEU A 35 16.25 -26.70 6.30
N TYR A 36 15.35 -26.91 7.27
CA TYR A 36 15.66 -27.61 8.52
C TYR A 36 14.53 -28.54 8.93
N PRO A 37 14.83 -29.76 9.48
CA PRO A 37 13.81 -30.64 10.04
C PRO A 37 13.17 -29.97 11.28
N LEU A 38 11.99 -29.39 11.11
CA LEU A 38 11.26 -28.75 12.19
C LEU A 38 10.56 -29.83 13.05
N THR A 39 10.86 -29.85 14.35
CA THR A 39 10.18 -30.71 15.34
C THR A 39 8.89 -30.07 15.88
N LEU A 40 8.65 -28.79 15.58
CA LEU A 40 7.49 -28.00 16.01
C LEU A 40 6.33 -28.17 15.01
N SER A 41 5.12 -28.41 15.53
CA SER A 41 3.90 -28.35 14.72
C SER A 41 3.57 -26.92 14.32
N PHE A 42 2.86 -26.72 13.19
CA PHE A 42 2.48 -25.40 12.70
C PHE A 42 1.69 -24.57 13.75
N ASP A 43 0.83 -25.19 14.54
CA ASP A 43 0.05 -24.47 15.57
C ASP A 43 0.94 -23.91 16.68
N LYS A 44 1.97 -24.66 17.11
CA LYS A 44 2.95 -24.17 18.08
C LYS A 44 3.83 -23.05 17.47
N PHE A 45 4.23 -23.19 16.19
CA PHE A 45 4.94 -22.14 15.48
C PHE A 45 4.11 -20.85 15.41
N LEU A 46 2.82 -20.95 15.12
CA LEU A 46 1.91 -19.81 15.03
C LEU A 46 1.80 -19.05 16.36
N GLN A 47 1.78 -19.78 17.50
CA GLN A 47 1.74 -19.17 18.84
C GLN A 47 3.03 -18.41 19.18
N GLN A 48 4.19 -18.87 18.69
CA GLN A 48 5.50 -18.28 18.96
C GLN A 48 5.89 -17.20 17.94
N SER A 49 5.16 -17.09 16.83
CA SER A 49 5.41 -16.12 15.80
C SER A 49 5.22 -14.68 16.29
N LYS A 50 6.10 -13.77 15.86
CA LYS A 50 5.95 -12.32 16.09
C LYS A 50 4.78 -11.74 15.30
N ILE A 51 4.38 -12.41 14.21
CA ILE A 51 3.27 -11.98 13.36
C ILE A 51 1.98 -12.54 13.95
N GLN A 52 1.32 -11.72 14.75
CA GLN A 52 0.10 -12.09 15.48
C GLN A 52 -1.17 -11.61 14.72
N PRO A 53 -2.32 -12.25 14.96
CA PRO A 53 -3.58 -11.79 14.37
C PRO A 53 -3.90 -10.36 14.85
N MET A 54 -4.38 -9.55 13.93
CA MET A 54 -4.80 -8.19 14.20
C MET A 54 -5.99 -8.16 15.19
N HIS A 55 -6.00 -7.16 16.06
CA HIS A 55 -7.12 -6.95 16.97
C HIS A 55 -8.42 -6.69 16.19
N HIS A 56 -9.53 -7.28 16.59
CA HIS A 56 -10.83 -7.19 15.89
C HIS A 56 -11.28 -5.75 15.58
N SER A 57 -10.95 -4.80 16.46
CA SER A 57 -11.33 -3.39 16.31
C SER A 57 -10.75 -2.69 15.07
N ALA A 58 -9.57 -3.08 14.62
CA ALA A 58 -8.93 -2.43 13.47
C ALA A 58 -9.57 -2.84 12.13
N GLY A 59 -10.20 -4.02 12.05
CA GLY A 59 -10.97 -4.44 10.89
C GLY A 59 -12.23 -3.59 10.65
N HIS A 60 -12.75 -2.93 11.68
CA HIS A 60 -13.91 -2.04 11.55
C HIS A 60 -13.59 -0.73 10.83
N LEU A 61 -12.30 -0.33 10.77
CA LEU A 61 -11.88 0.85 10.02
C LEU A 61 -12.23 0.76 8.53
N PHE A 62 -12.23 -0.45 7.94
CA PHE A 62 -12.66 -0.62 6.55
C PHE A 62 -14.11 -0.20 6.32
N PHE A 63 -15.01 -0.50 7.25
CA PHE A 63 -16.43 -0.14 7.14
C PHE A 63 -16.68 1.36 7.24
N LEU A 64 -15.72 2.11 7.76
CA LEU A 64 -15.78 3.56 7.81
C LEU A 64 -15.06 4.18 6.60
N LEU A 65 -13.83 3.75 6.30
CA LEU A 65 -12.99 4.37 5.28
C LEU A 65 -13.47 4.07 3.85
N CYS A 66 -13.88 2.82 3.55
CA CYS A 66 -14.29 2.46 2.20
C CYS A 66 -15.55 3.20 1.72
N PRO A 67 -16.65 3.31 2.50
CA PRO A 67 -17.81 4.09 2.08
C PRO A 67 -17.51 5.59 1.97
N ILE A 68 -16.75 6.18 2.91
CA ILE A 68 -16.36 7.59 2.83
C ILE A 68 -15.56 7.87 1.56
N ALA A 69 -14.54 7.07 1.28
CA ALA A 69 -13.74 7.23 0.07
C ALA A 69 -14.58 7.07 -1.21
N SER A 70 -15.49 6.11 -1.24
CA SER A 70 -16.41 5.90 -2.37
C SER A 70 -17.40 7.05 -2.56
N LEU A 71 -17.83 7.71 -1.47
CA LEU A 71 -18.68 8.90 -1.54
C LEU A 71 -17.90 10.11 -2.07
N CYS A 72 -16.67 10.33 -1.58
CA CYS A 72 -15.82 11.42 -2.07
C CYS A 72 -15.49 11.29 -3.56
N LEU A 73 -15.35 10.05 -4.06
CA LEU A 73 -15.03 9.75 -5.46
C LEU A 73 -16.26 9.28 -6.25
N PHE A 74 -17.47 9.73 -5.88
CA PHE A 74 -18.71 9.27 -6.51
C PHE A 74 -18.75 9.51 -8.03
N HIS A 75 -18.19 10.63 -8.48
CA HIS A 75 -18.10 11.00 -9.91
C HIS A 75 -16.87 10.41 -10.62
N ALA A 76 -15.94 9.80 -9.88
CA ALA A 76 -14.73 9.22 -10.47
C ALA A 76 -15.06 7.97 -11.30
N PRO A 77 -14.26 7.69 -12.36
CA PRO A 77 -14.32 6.43 -13.08
C PRO A 77 -14.12 5.21 -12.18
N ILE A 78 -14.80 4.12 -12.51
CA ILE A 78 -14.79 2.87 -11.70
C ILE A 78 -13.37 2.38 -11.37
N PRO A 79 -12.39 2.36 -12.32
CA PRO A 79 -11.04 1.93 -11.98
C PRO A 79 -10.39 2.74 -10.85
N LEU A 80 -10.57 4.06 -10.82
CA LEU A 80 -10.02 4.92 -9.77
C LEU A 80 -10.65 4.63 -8.39
N GLN A 81 -11.95 4.35 -8.36
CA GLN A 81 -12.64 3.96 -7.14
C GLN A 81 -12.09 2.63 -6.60
N ILE A 82 -11.90 1.63 -7.47
CA ILE A 82 -11.34 0.32 -7.07
C ILE A 82 -9.89 0.50 -6.59
N ILE A 83 -9.07 1.29 -7.30
CA ILE A 83 -7.70 1.60 -6.88
C ILE A 83 -7.69 2.21 -5.48
N THR A 84 -8.57 3.18 -5.21
CA THR A 84 -8.67 3.81 -3.88
C THR A 84 -9.01 2.81 -2.78
N LEU A 85 -9.94 1.90 -3.04
CA LEU A 85 -10.29 0.84 -2.08
C LEU A 85 -9.10 -0.09 -1.82
N LEU A 86 -8.34 -0.45 -2.86
CA LEU A 86 -7.13 -1.26 -2.73
C LEU A 86 -6.02 -0.53 -1.97
N LEU A 87 -5.88 0.78 -2.19
CA LEU A 87 -4.93 1.62 -1.45
C LEU A 87 -5.28 1.67 0.04
N ILE A 88 -6.57 1.76 0.40
CA ILE A 88 -7.00 1.69 1.81
C ILE A 88 -6.62 0.34 2.43
N TYR A 89 -6.81 -0.75 1.68
CA TYR A 89 -6.42 -2.09 2.15
C TYR A 89 -4.91 -2.17 2.39
N LEU A 90 -4.09 -1.77 1.42
CA LEU A 90 -2.64 -1.78 1.54
C LEU A 90 -2.14 -0.85 2.65
N ALA A 91 -2.75 0.32 2.83
CA ALA A 91 -2.42 1.25 3.90
C ALA A 91 -2.64 0.65 5.29
N LEU A 92 -3.77 -0.02 5.50
CA LEU A 92 -4.06 -0.68 6.77
C LEU A 92 -3.19 -1.92 7.00
N LEU A 93 -2.87 -2.66 5.93
CA LEU A 93 -1.95 -3.79 5.98
C LEU A 93 -0.55 -3.34 6.41
N ASP A 94 -0.01 -2.31 5.77
CA ASP A 94 1.31 -1.75 6.07
C ASP A 94 1.35 -1.13 7.48
N TYR A 95 0.31 -0.41 7.88
CA TYR A 95 0.22 0.17 9.22
C TYR A 95 0.31 -0.87 10.33
N HIS A 96 -0.29 -2.06 10.13
CA HIS A 96 -0.33 -3.11 11.17
C HIS A 96 0.83 -4.08 11.12
N TYR A 97 1.25 -4.46 9.92
CA TYR A 97 2.26 -5.51 9.75
C TYR A 97 3.60 -4.99 9.23
N SER A 98 3.67 -3.73 8.77
CA SER A 98 4.81 -3.18 8.04
C SER A 98 5.23 -4.08 6.86
N LEU A 99 4.23 -4.69 6.22
CA LEU A 99 4.37 -5.63 5.13
C LEU A 99 3.35 -5.27 4.04
N THR A 100 3.68 -5.65 2.81
CA THR A 100 2.87 -5.32 1.63
C THR A 100 2.55 -6.59 0.85
N ASP A 101 1.34 -6.68 0.33
CA ASP A 101 0.95 -7.78 -0.56
C ASP A 101 1.12 -7.34 -2.03
N SER A 102 2.17 -7.88 -2.67
CA SER A 102 2.52 -7.58 -4.06
C SER A 102 1.41 -7.91 -5.07
N ARG A 103 0.50 -8.84 -4.74
CA ARG A 103 -0.64 -9.20 -5.61
C ARG A 103 -1.58 -8.01 -5.81
N TYR A 104 -1.88 -7.28 -4.74
CA TYR A 104 -2.75 -6.10 -4.83
C TYR A 104 -2.05 -4.91 -5.48
N ILE A 105 -0.74 -4.77 -5.31
CA ILE A 105 0.05 -3.78 -6.06
C ILE A 105 -0.01 -4.07 -7.56
N GLY A 106 0.18 -5.35 -7.96
CA GLY A 106 0.03 -5.75 -9.35
C GLY A 106 -1.37 -5.48 -9.92
N LEU A 107 -2.42 -5.65 -9.10
CA LEU A 107 -3.79 -5.36 -9.51
C LEU A 107 -4.01 -3.84 -9.67
N ILE A 108 -3.44 -3.01 -8.79
CA ILE A 108 -3.44 -1.55 -8.95
C ILE A 108 -2.77 -1.15 -10.26
N PHE A 109 -1.61 -1.72 -10.57
CA PHE A 109 -0.88 -1.44 -11.81
C PHE A 109 -1.73 -1.75 -13.06
N TRP A 110 -2.37 -2.92 -13.12
CA TRP A 110 -3.27 -3.28 -14.22
C TRP A 110 -4.48 -2.35 -14.33
N LEU A 111 -5.10 -1.99 -13.20
CA LEU A 111 -6.21 -1.05 -13.19
C LEU A 111 -5.79 0.36 -13.62
N ALA A 112 -4.58 0.79 -13.28
CA ALA A 112 -4.01 2.06 -13.74
C ALA A 112 -3.85 2.07 -15.27
N PHE A 113 -3.37 0.97 -15.86
CA PHE A 113 -3.30 0.83 -17.32
C PHE A 113 -4.67 0.80 -17.99
N ILE A 114 -5.63 0.08 -17.41
CA ILE A 114 -7.02 0.07 -17.90
C ILE A 114 -7.60 1.49 -17.88
N TYR A 115 -7.38 2.23 -16.78
CA TYR A 115 -7.82 3.62 -16.69
C TYR A 115 -7.19 4.48 -17.78
N LEU A 116 -5.88 4.37 -17.98
CA LEU A 116 -5.14 5.12 -18.98
C LEU A 116 -5.64 4.85 -20.41
N LEU A 117 -5.86 3.59 -20.77
CA LEU A 117 -6.27 3.20 -22.11
C LEU A 117 -7.72 3.61 -22.45
N PHE A 118 -8.64 3.52 -21.48
CA PHE A 118 -10.06 3.73 -21.74
C PHE A 118 -10.58 5.12 -21.38
N TYR A 119 -9.95 5.82 -20.42
CA TYR A 119 -10.45 7.09 -19.92
C TYR A 119 -9.56 8.28 -20.26
N THR A 120 -8.26 8.09 -20.48
CA THR A 120 -7.31 9.17 -20.78
C THR A 120 -6.28 8.76 -21.83
N PRO A 121 -6.71 8.26 -23.01
CA PRO A 121 -5.79 7.79 -24.06
C PRO A 121 -4.88 8.90 -24.60
N GLU A 122 -5.30 10.15 -24.54
CA GLU A 122 -4.53 11.32 -24.93
C GLU A 122 -3.27 11.54 -24.09
N ASN A 123 -3.29 11.10 -22.83
CA ASN A 123 -2.16 11.22 -21.90
C ASN A 123 -1.22 10.00 -21.91
N LEU A 124 -1.44 9.05 -22.83
CA LEU A 124 -0.71 7.77 -22.86
C LEU A 124 0.82 7.97 -22.91
N GLN A 125 1.28 8.88 -23.77
CA GLN A 125 2.71 9.13 -23.94
C GLN A 125 3.35 9.72 -22.68
N GLU A 126 2.71 10.71 -22.07
CA GLU A 126 3.19 11.33 -20.82
C GLU A 126 3.19 10.33 -19.66
N SER A 127 2.14 9.53 -19.55
CA SER A 127 2.02 8.54 -18.48
C SER A 127 3.04 7.42 -18.59
N ILE A 128 3.34 6.95 -19.81
CA ILE A 128 4.40 5.96 -20.03
C ILE A 128 5.77 6.57 -19.72
N LEU A 129 6.02 7.81 -20.15
CA LEU A 129 7.26 8.51 -19.83
C LEU A 129 7.43 8.67 -18.32
N ASN A 130 6.38 9.10 -17.62
CA ASN A 130 6.39 9.22 -16.16
C ASN A 130 6.64 7.87 -15.47
N LEU A 131 6.03 6.79 -15.95
CA LEU A 131 6.28 5.44 -15.45
C LEU A 131 7.76 5.05 -15.59
N LEU A 132 8.37 5.32 -16.75
CA LEU A 132 9.79 5.00 -17.00
C LEU A 132 10.70 5.83 -16.10
N ILE A 133 10.46 7.15 -15.99
CA ILE A 133 11.26 8.04 -15.12
C ILE A 133 11.12 7.62 -13.65
N THR A 134 9.90 7.38 -13.19
CA THR A 134 9.63 6.98 -11.81
C THR A 134 10.28 5.64 -11.50
N SER A 135 10.16 4.66 -12.40
CA SER A 135 10.79 3.34 -12.23
C SER A 135 12.32 3.44 -12.19
N ALA A 136 12.91 4.16 -13.14
CA ALA A 136 14.36 4.35 -13.19
C ALA A 136 14.89 5.06 -11.92
N PHE A 137 14.19 6.10 -11.46
CA PHE A 137 14.56 6.86 -10.28
C PHE A 137 14.50 5.99 -9.00
N PHE A 138 13.36 5.35 -8.73
CA PHE A 138 13.19 4.61 -7.48
C PHE A 138 13.98 3.30 -7.45
N ILE A 139 14.09 2.58 -8.58
CA ILE A 139 14.94 1.38 -8.65
C ILE A 139 16.42 1.80 -8.51
N GLY A 140 16.85 2.83 -9.21
CA GLY A 140 18.20 3.36 -9.09
C GLY A 140 18.51 3.82 -7.67
N PHE A 141 17.60 4.56 -7.04
CA PHE A 141 17.72 5.00 -5.65
C PHE A 141 17.81 3.81 -4.68
N ALA A 142 16.96 2.79 -4.83
CA ALA A 142 17.00 1.59 -3.99
C ALA A 142 18.33 0.84 -4.13
N VAL A 143 18.82 0.66 -5.36
CA VAL A 143 20.12 0.01 -5.63
C VAL A 143 21.28 0.80 -5.03
N VAL A 144 21.32 2.12 -5.24
CA VAL A 144 22.39 2.99 -4.71
C VAL A 144 22.38 2.98 -3.18
N THR A 145 21.23 3.09 -2.54
CA THR A 145 21.14 3.07 -1.07
C THR A 145 21.54 1.71 -0.51
N GLN A 146 21.18 0.62 -1.16
CA GLN A 146 21.59 -0.73 -0.76
C GLN A 146 23.10 -0.92 -0.87
N LEU A 147 23.73 -0.40 -1.93
CA LEU A 147 25.18 -0.48 -2.13
C LEU A 147 25.96 0.34 -1.09
N ILE A 148 25.47 1.55 -0.75
CA ILE A 148 26.17 2.45 0.18
C ILE A 148 25.97 2.01 1.64
N TYR A 149 24.75 1.71 2.04
CA TYR A 149 24.40 1.47 3.43
C TYR A 149 24.35 -0.01 3.82
N GLN A 150 24.40 -0.93 2.84
CA GLN A 150 24.27 -2.40 3.03
C GLN A 150 23.00 -2.78 3.82
N LYS A 151 22.00 -1.90 3.82
CA LYS A 151 20.70 -2.07 4.47
C LYS A 151 19.61 -1.57 3.54
N GLU A 152 18.47 -2.22 3.59
CA GLU A 152 17.27 -1.72 2.92
C GLU A 152 16.78 -0.45 3.65
N MET A 153 17.07 0.71 3.09
CA MET A 153 16.66 2.01 3.64
C MET A 153 15.22 2.36 3.24
N PHE A 154 14.79 1.87 2.09
CA PHE A 154 13.46 2.12 1.54
C PHE A 154 12.71 0.79 1.40
N GLY A 155 11.46 0.75 1.85
CA GLY A 155 10.64 -0.46 1.75
C GLY A 155 10.41 -0.84 0.27
N PHE A 156 10.75 -2.07 -0.10
CA PHE A 156 10.53 -2.56 -1.48
C PHE A 156 9.06 -2.44 -1.90
N GLY A 157 8.13 -2.62 -0.95
CA GLY A 157 6.69 -2.44 -1.17
C GLY A 157 6.30 -1.01 -1.54
N ASP A 158 6.95 0.00 -0.92
CA ASP A 158 6.71 1.42 -1.22
C ASP A 158 7.14 1.76 -2.65
N VAL A 159 8.32 1.27 -3.06
CA VAL A 159 8.84 1.43 -4.43
C VAL A 159 7.88 0.80 -5.44
N MET A 160 7.46 -0.44 -5.20
CA MET A 160 6.52 -1.12 -6.09
C MET A 160 5.18 -0.38 -6.20
N LEU A 161 4.67 0.15 -5.08
CA LEU A 161 3.41 0.90 -5.09
C LEU A 161 3.54 2.22 -5.87
N LEU A 162 4.63 2.97 -5.68
CA LEU A 162 4.89 4.22 -6.42
C LEU A 162 4.98 3.96 -7.94
N ILE A 163 5.64 2.87 -8.34
CA ILE A 163 5.69 2.46 -9.74
C ILE A 163 4.30 2.07 -10.26
N ALA A 164 3.51 1.35 -9.44
CA ALA A 164 2.17 0.89 -9.85
C ALA A 164 1.18 2.03 -10.08
N ILE A 165 1.28 3.13 -9.32
CA ILE A 165 0.39 4.30 -9.47
C ILE A 165 0.93 5.34 -10.45
N ALA A 166 2.20 5.27 -10.85
CA ALA A 166 2.84 6.25 -11.73
C ALA A 166 2.08 6.50 -13.05
N PRO A 167 1.44 5.50 -13.71
CA PRO A 167 0.68 5.72 -14.93
C PRO A 167 -0.56 6.60 -14.76
N LEU A 168 -1.03 6.82 -13.53
CA LEU A 168 -2.23 7.63 -13.24
C LEU A 168 -1.94 9.14 -13.22
N PHE A 169 -0.67 9.52 -13.13
CA PHE A 169 -0.23 10.88 -12.88
C PHE A 169 0.77 11.35 -13.94
N ASN A 170 0.83 12.65 -14.15
CA ASN A 170 1.93 13.28 -14.85
C ASN A 170 3.11 13.51 -13.87
N PHE A 171 4.25 13.97 -14.42
CA PHE A 171 5.48 14.15 -13.64
C PHE A 171 5.32 15.13 -12.46
N GLU A 172 4.63 16.25 -12.65
CA GLU A 172 4.39 17.26 -11.59
C GLU A 172 3.49 16.69 -10.48
N GLN A 173 2.44 15.98 -10.87
CA GLN A 173 1.54 15.33 -9.93
C GLN A 173 2.27 14.24 -9.11
N MET A 174 3.18 13.50 -9.76
CA MET A 174 3.97 12.48 -9.07
C MET A 174 4.93 13.10 -8.03
N ILE A 175 5.58 14.22 -8.36
CA ILE A 175 6.39 14.97 -7.39
C ILE A 175 5.52 15.47 -6.24
N THR A 176 4.36 16.06 -6.54
CA THR A 176 3.42 16.56 -5.53
C THR A 176 2.96 15.43 -4.60
N LEU A 177 2.69 14.24 -5.16
CA LEU A 177 2.33 13.05 -4.40
C LEU A 177 3.42 12.65 -3.40
N ILE A 178 4.66 12.55 -3.89
CA ILE A 178 5.81 12.15 -3.06
C ILE A 178 6.08 13.17 -1.97
N LEU A 179 6.05 14.47 -2.30
CA LEU A 179 6.21 15.55 -1.33
C LEU A 179 5.07 15.52 -0.29
N GLY A 180 3.82 15.38 -0.71
CA GLY A 180 2.67 15.29 0.18
C GLY A 180 2.77 14.09 1.13
N ALA A 181 3.12 12.91 0.62
CA ALA A 181 3.33 11.72 1.42
C ALA A 181 4.48 11.90 2.42
N SER A 182 5.59 12.53 1.99
CA SER A 182 6.76 12.78 2.83
C SER A 182 6.46 13.78 3.96
N VAL A 183 5.75 14.87 3.66
CA VAL A 183 5.34 15.87 4.65
C VAL A 183 4.35 15.25 5.65
N ALA A 184 3.37 14.48 5.19
CA ALA A 184 2.42 13.79 6.06
C ALA A 184 3.12 12.77 6.97
N GLY A 185 4.06 11.98 6.42
CA GLY A 185 4.86 11.01 7.18
C GLY A 185 5.74 11.68 8.24
N LEU A 186 6.43 12.78 7.88
CA LEU A 186 7.24 13.56 8.81
C LEU A 186 6.38 14.20 9.90
N GLY A 187 5.24 14.77 9.54
CA GLY A 187 4.28 15.33 10.48
C GLY A 187 3.79 14.30 11.49
N PHE A 188 3.45 13.10 11.02
CA PHE A 188 3.07 11.99 11.89
C PHE A 188 4.20 11.57 12.82
N ALA A 189 5.43 11.42 12.31
CA ALA A 189 6.60 11.06 13.10
C ALA A 189 6.91 12.10 14.19
N LEU A 190 6.81 13.39 13.87
CA LEU A 190 6.97 14.49 14.83
C LEU A 190 5.87 14.47 15.90
N ALA A 191 4.61 14.33 15.51
CA ALA A 191 3.49 14.26 16.45
C ALA A 191 3.63 13.07 17.41
N TYR A 192 4.04 11.90 16.87
CA TYR A 192 4.31 10.72 17.68
C TYR A 192 5.45 10.96 18.67
N PHE A 193 6.55 11.53 18.20
CA PHE A 193 7.71 11.85 19.06
C PHE A 193 7.34 12.84 20.18
N CYS A 194 6.58 13.90 19.86
CA CYS A 194 6.11 14.86 20.86
C CYS A 194 5.24 14.22 21.94
N LYS A 195 4.37 13.26 21.53
CA LYS A 195 3.44 12.61 22.47
C LYS A 195 4.08 11.52 23.31
N PHE A 196 4.94 10.68 22.73
CA PHE A 196 5.48 9.48 23.39
C PHE A 196 6.97 9.61 23.77
N LYS A 197 7.65 10.64 23.30
CA LYS A 197 9.11 10.87 23.47
C LYS A 197 10.00 9.68 23.04
N CYS A 198 9.44 8.81 22.19
CA CYS A 198 10.12 7.64 21.64
C CYS A 198 10.28 7.80 20.13
N LYS A 199 11.41 7.34 19.59
CA LYS A 199 11.63 7.29 18.13
C LYS A 199 10.86 6.10 17.55
N ILE A 200 10.30 6.29 16.36
CA ILE A 200 9.70 5.22 15.55
C ILE A 200 10.85 4.56 14.79
N ASP A 201 11.05 3.26 14.98
CA ASP A 201 12.10 2.51 14.28
C ASP A 201 11.78 2.30 12.80
N ARG A 202 10.51 2.07 12.48
CA ARG A 202 10.00 1.92 11.10
C ARG A 202 8.69 2.66 10.96
N LEU A 203 8.63 3.62 10.05
CA LEU A 203 7.41 4.34 9.70
C LEU A 203 6.75 3.63 8.51
N PRO A 204 5.50 3.14 8.64
CA PRO A 204 4.76 2.64 7.49
C PRO A 204 4.51 3.80 6.52
N PHE A 205 5.02 3.72 5.28
CA PHE A 205 4.95 4.84 4.33
C PHE A 205 3.76 4.73 3.38
N ILE A 206 3.25 3.53 3.10
CA ILE A 206 2.09 3.29 2.25
C ILE A 206 0.83 4.07 2.66
N PRO A 207 0.48 4.22 3.96
CA PRO A 207 -0.65 5.04 4.38
C PRO A 207 -0.56 6.48 3.89
N PHE A 208 0.64 7.08 3.90
CA PHE A 208 0.85 8.46 3.46
C PHE A 208 0.82 8.59 1.93
N ILE A 209 1.39 7.61 1.21
CA ILE A 209 1.25 7.51 -0.25
C ILE A 209 -0.23 7.40 -0.63
N SER A 210 -0.97 6.51 0.03
CA SER A 210 -2.40 6.29 -0.23
C SER A 210 -3.23 7.54 0.03
N LEU A 211 -2.94 8.25 1.12
CA LEU A 211 -3.60 9.51 1.47
C LEU A 211 -3.32 10.59 0.42
N SER A 212 -2.05 10.77 0.04
CA SER A 212 -1.64 11.75 -0.97
C SER A 212 -2.26 11.44 -2.33
N THR A 213 -2.29 10.17 -2.74
CA THR A 213 -2.96 9.70 -3.96
C THR A 213 -4.45 10.02 -3.94
N PHE A 214 -5.12 9.77 -2.83
CA PHE A 214 -6.54 10.06 -2.66
C PHE A 214 -6.85 11.56 -2.79
N PHE A 215 -6.04 12.43 -2.19
CA PHE A 215 -6.18 13.87 -2.34
C PHE A 215 -6.00 14.32 -3.80
N LEU A 216 -5.01 13.77 -4.50
CA LEU A 216 -4.81 14.10 -5.91
C LEU A 216 -5.97 13.64 -6.79
N PHE A 217 -6.60 12.51 -6.49
CA PHE A 217 -7.80 12.08 -7.20
C PHE A 217 -8.97 13.06 -7.01
N ILE A 218 -9.15 13.59 -5.80
CA ILE A 218 -10.21 14.59 -5.52
C ILE A 218 -9.92 15.90 -6.26
N VAL A 219 -8.66 16.34 -6.32
CA VAL A 219 -8.30 17.60 -7.00
C VAL A 219 -8.40 17.46 -8.52
N LYS A 220 -8.22 16.25 -9.06
CA LYS A 220 -8.28 15.98 -10.51
C LYS A 220 -9.72 15.83 -11.03
N LEU A 221 -10.70 15.59 -10.17
CA LEU A 221 -12.13 15.45 -10.50
C LEU A 221 -12.83 16.78 -10.60
#